data_9dbda7fd35175c7309c50892d64d7d9d
#
_entry.id   9dbda7fd35175c7309c50892d64d7d9d
#
_cell.length_a   1.000
_cell.length_b   1.000
_cell.length_c   1.000
_cell.angle_alpha   90.00
_cell.angle_beta   90.00
_cell.angle_gamma   90.00
#
_symmetry.space_group_name_H-M   'P 1'
#
loop_
_entity.id
_entity.type
_entity.pdbx_description
1 polymer ?
#
loop_
_entity_poly.entity_id
_entity_poly.type
_entity_poly.pdbx_seq_one_letter_code
_entity_poly.pdbx_strand_id
1 'polypeptide(L)'
;MTLSDFIGPVLVLSGFGFYMLTNVTLGRFRRMPWEFLAVSAMGVLHAIAHAIFTPGTPATISLVITLALGAFTVWFFFFFSMYEPREDRPRVGDRFPDFKLPTSEGGVMDFAAERGKRHLLIFYRGTW
;
A
#
# COMPACT_ATOMS: atom_id res chain seq x y z
N MET A 1 6.91 23.55 -23.51
CA MET A 1 7.00 22.31 -22.73
C MET A 1 7.78 21.28 -23.53
N THR A 2 8.78 20.70 -22.93
CA THR A 2 9.64 19.65 -23.51
C THR A 2 9.24 18.29 -22.96
N LEU A 3 9.70 17.21 -23.57
CA LEU A 3 9.47 15.85 -23.03
C LEU A 3 10.00 15.70 -21.61
N SER A 4 11.12 16.36 -21.28
CA SER A 4 11.73 16.32 -19.95
C SER A 4 10.84 16.88 -18.85
N ASP A 5 9.92 17.82 -19.15
CA ASP A 5 8.97 18.37 -18.19
C ASP A 5 7.97 17.30 -17.66
N PHE A 6 7.76 16.21 -18.40
CA PHE A 6 6.81 15.15 -18.05
C PHE A 6 7.46 13.95 -17.37
N ILE A 7 8.77 13.79 -17.46
CA ILE A 7 9.47 12.59 -16.94
C ILE A 7 9.27 12.46 -15.41
N GLY A 8 9.47 13.55 -14.66
CA GLY A 8 9.33 13.55 -13.21
C GLY A 8 7.92 13.08 -12.75
N PRO A 9 6.85 13.78 -13.16
CA PRO A 9 5.48 13.38 -12.81
C PRO A 9 5.14 11.96 -13.25
N VAL A 10 5.55 11.54 -14.45
CA VAL A 10 5.28 10.19 -14.99
C VAL A 10 5.97 9.11 -14.15
N LEU A 11 7.21 9.31 -13.73
CA LEU A 11 7.91 8.35 -12.87
C LEU A 11 7.24 8.20 -11.51
N VAL A 12 6.82 9.30 -10.87
CA VAL A 12 6.12 9.23 -9.58
C VAL A 12 4.78 8.50 -9.73
N LEU A 13 4.00 8.85 -10.76
CA LEU A 13 2.73 8.17 -11.04
C LEU A 13 2.91 6.71 -11.39
N SER A 14 3.97 6.35 -12.12
CA SER A 14 4.29 4.95 -12.45
C SER A 14 4.61 4.16 -11.19
N GLY A 15 5.44 4.68 -10.28
CA GLY A 15 5.74 4.03 -9.01
C GLY A 15 4.47 3.75 -8.20
N PHE A 16 3.60 4.76 -8.05
CA PHE A 16 2.32 4.60 -7.36
C PHE A 16 1.35 3.65 -8.09
N GLY A 17 1.24 3.78 -9.41
CA GLY A 17 0.35 2.95 -10.23
C GLY A 17 0.75 1.48 -10.20
N PHE A 18 2.04 1.15 -10.31
CA PHE A 18 2.52 -0.22 -10.18
C PHE A 18 2.29 -0.80 -8.78
N TYR A 19 2.44 0.01 -7.74
CA TYR A 19 2.08 -0.41 -6.39
C TYR A 19 0.59 -0.79 -6.30
N MET A 20 -0.30 0.07 -6.79
CA MET A 20 -1.73 -0.21 -6.81
C MET A 20 -2.06 -1.46 -7.62
N LEU A 21 -1.48 -1.61 -8.80
CA LEU A 21 -1.68 -2.78 -9.65
C LEU A 21 -1.25 -4.07 -8.95
N THR A 22 -0.07 -4.09 -8.31
CA THR A 22 0.44 -5.28 -7.63
C THR A 22 -0.37 -5.64 -6.39
N ASN A 23 -0.85 -4.66 -5.63
CA ASN A 23 -1.65 -4.91 -4.44
C ASN A 23 -3.10 -5.29 -4.77
N VAL A 24 -3.75 -4.55 -5.66
CA VAL A 24 -5.16 -4.74 -5.97
C VAL A 24 -5.37 -5.95 -6.88
N THR A 25 -4.53 -6.10 -7.92
CA THR A 25 -4.73 -7.13 -8.97
C THR A 25 -4.03 -8.43 -8.63
N LEU A 26 -2.82 -8.37 -8.04
CA LEU A 26 -2.02 -9.57 -7.74
C LEU A 26 -2.10 -10.00 -6.27
N GLY A 27 -2.76 -9.23 -5.42
CA GLY A 27 -2.91 -9.54 -4.00
C GLY A 27 -1.57 -9.64 -3.24
N ARG A 28 -0.50 -9.07 -3.78
CA ARG A 28 0.85 -9.13 -3.19
C ARG A 28 1.05 -7.96 -2.26
N PHE A 29 0.51 -8.04 -1.07
CA PHE A 29 0.73 -7.04 -0.03
C PHE A 29 2.14 -7.12 0.53
N ARG A 30 2.96 -6.11 0.28
CA ARG A 30 4.27 -5.95 0.89
C ARG A 30 4.21 -4.89 1.98
N ARG A 31 4.87 -5.16 3.10
CA ARG A 31 4.92 -4.24 4.25
C ARG A 31 5.58 -2.92 3.90
N MET A 32 6.63 -2.95 3.07
CA MET A 32 7.37 -1.77 2.61
C MET A 32 7.64 -1.88 1.10
N PRO A 33 7.00 -1.04 0.30
CA PRO A 33 7.14 -1.07 -1.14
C PRO A 33 8.35 -0.25 -1.62
N TRP A 34 9.56 -0.64 -1.21
CA TRP A 34 10.79 0.11 -1.50
C TRP A 34 11.05 0.33 -2.98
N GLU A 35 10.70 -0.64 -3.83
CA GLU A 35 10.88 -0.56 -5.28
C GLU A 35 10.08 0.60 -5.87
N PHE A 36 8.85 0.78 -5.43
CA PHE A 36 7.96 1.83 -5.93
C PHE A 36 8.35 3.20 -5.37
N LEU A 37 8.81 3.25 -4.12
CA LEU A 37 9.36 4.46 -3.52
C LEU A 37 10.65 4.90 -4.23
N ALA A 38 11.51 3.96 -4.63
CA ALA A 38 12.73 4.26 -5.38
C ALA A 38 12.40 4.89 -6.74
N VAL A 39 11.43 4.33 -7.47
CA VAL A 39 10.99 4.90 -8.76
C VAL A 39 10.42 6.31 -8.57
N SER A 40 9.62 6.53 -7.52
CA SER A 40 9.08 7.86 -7.20
C SER A 40 10.18 8.85 -6.82
N ALA A 41 11.17 8.41 -6.03
CA ALA A 41 12.33 9.22 -5.68
C ALA A 41 13.17 9.63 -6.91
N MET A 42 13.36 8.72 -7.86
CA MET A 42 14.02 9.04 -9.14
C MET A 42 13.26 10.11 -9.91
N GLY A 43 11.93 10.06 -9.92
CA GLY A 43 11.10 11.10 -10.55
C GLY A 43 11.29 12.47 -9.90
N VAL A 44 11.33 12.53 -8.57
CA VAL A 44 11.57 13.77 -7.82
C VAL A 44 12.99 14.31 -8.11
N LEU A 45 14.00 13.46 -8.04
CA LEU A 45 15.40 13.86 -8.35
C LEU A 45 15.54 14.39 -9.77
N HIS A 46 14.90 13.73 -10.74
CA HIS A 46 14.90 14.20 -12.13
C HIS A 46 14.26 15.59 -12.24
N ALA A 47 13.09 15.82 -11.62
CA ALA A 47 12.39 17.11 -11.70
C ALA A 47 13.21 18.24 -11.04
N ILE A 48 13.90 17.97 -9.94
CA ILE A 48 14.81 18.93 -9.29
C ILE A 48 15.97 19.25 -10.21
N ALA A 49 16.66 18.24 -10.75
CA ALA A 49 17.77 18.43 -11.67
C ALA A 49 17.33 19.22 -12.91
N HIS A 50 16.20 18.86 -13.50
CA HIS A 50 15.66 19.55 -14.67
C HIS A 50 15.35 21.04 -14.39
N ALA A 51 14.78 21.36 -13.24
CA ALA A 51 14.50 22.74 -12.84
C ALA A 51 15.78 23.56 -12.61
N ILE A 52 16.87 22.93 -12.15
CA ILE A 52 18.15 23.59 -11.94
C ILE A 52 18.86 23.85 -13.29
N PHE A 53 18.92 22.85 -14.17
CA PHE A 53 19.71 22.92 -15.40
C PHE A 53 18.97 23.59 -16.57
N THR A 54 17.64 23.58 -16.54
CA THR A 54 16.76 24.19 -17.55
C THR A 54 15.68 25.06 -16.90
N PRO A 55 16.08 26.17 -16.25
CA PRO A 55 15.12 27.02 -15.55
C PRO A 55 14.11 27.63 -16.50
N GLY A 56 12.83 27.59 -16.10
CA GLY A 56 11.74 28.17 -16.86
C GLY A 56 10.37 27.78 -16.26
N THR A 57 9.33 28.50 -16.65
CA THR A 57 7.97 28.26 -16.15
C THR A 57 7.51 26.81 -16.30
N PRO A 58 7.73 26.09 -17.43
CA PRO A 58 7.35 24.70 -17.56
C PRO A 58 8.07 23.77 -16.58
N ALA A 59 9.38 23.95 -16.39
CA ALA A 59 10.18 23.17 -15.47
C ALA A 59 9.75 23.40 -14.00
N THR A 60 9.43 24.64 -13.64
CA THR A 60 8.91 24.97 -12.31
C THR A 60 7.56 24.33 -12.04
N ILE A 61 6.63 24.38 -13.01
CA ILE A 61 5.33 23.72 -12.90
C ILE A 61 5.50 22.21 -12.74
N SER A 62 6.35 21.59 -13.57
CA SER A 62 6.68 20.17 -13.46
C SER A 62 7.23 19.78 -12.09
N LEU A 63 8.15 20.59 -11.56
CA LEU A 63 8.73 20.37 -10.22
C LEU A 63 7.65 20.42 -9.13
N VAL A 64 6.79 21.44 -9.13
CA VAL A 64 5.71 21.58 -8.15
C VAL A 64 4.77 20.38 -8.18
N ILE A 65 4.35 19.98 -9.37
CA ILE A 65 3.46 18.82 -9.56
C ILE A 65 4.16 17.53 -9.06
N THR A 66 5.43 17.33 -9.43
CA THR A 66 6.19 16.14 -9.02
C THR A 66 6.38 16.07 -7.51
N LEU A 67 6.68 17.21 -6.86
CA LEU A 67 6.79 17.27 -5.40
C LEU A 67 5.46 17.00 -4.70
N ALA A 68 4.37 17.54 -5.20
CA ALA A 68 3.03 17.27 -4.65
C ALA A 68 2.65 15.79 -4.76
N LEU A 69 2.89 15.17 -5.92
CA LEU A 69 2.66 13.74 -6.14
C LEU A 69 3.59 12.87 -5.28
N GLY A 70 4.86 13.26 -5.14
CA GLY A 70 5.83 12.56 -4.29
C GLY A 70 5.44 12.62 -2.82
N ALA A 71 5.05 13.80 -2.32
CA ALA A 71 4.56 13.97 -0.97
C ALA A 71 3.28 13.14 -0.70
N PHE A 72 2.34 13.14 -1.66
CA PHE A 72 1.15 12.29 -1.58
C PHE A 72 1.52 10.80 -1.53
N THR A 73 2.47 10.34 -2.35
CA THR A 73 2.93 8.95 -2.39
C THR A 73 3.53 8.54 -1.03
N VAL A 74 4.39 9.38 -0.46
CA VAL A 74 4.98 9.15 0.87
C VAL A 74 3.89 9.11 1.95
N TRP A 75 3.00 10.11 1.95
CA TRP A 75 1.88 10.15 2.89
C TRP A 75 1.02 8.88 2.79
N PHE A 76 0.64 8.48 1.58
CA PHE A 76 -0.17 7.30 1.35
C PHE A 76 0.50 6.02 1.86
N PHE A 77 1.79 5.83 1.58
CA PHE A 77 2.50 4.63 2.00
C PHE A 77 2.70 4.57 3.51
N PHE A 78 3.05 5.67 4.16
CA PHE A 78 3.38 5.67 5.58
C PHE A 78 2.17 5.82 6.51
N PHE A 79 1.12 6.48 6.09
CA PHE A 79 -0.04 6.74 6.96
C PHE A 79 -1.28 5.95 6.56
N PHE A 80 -1.49 5.69 5.29
CA PHE A 80 -2.71 5.01 4.83
C PHE A 80 -2.51 3.53 4.58
N SER A 81 -1.38 3.11 4.02
CA SER A 81 -1.12 1.73 3.62
C SER A 81 -0.42 0.88 4.68
N MET A 82 0.19 1.49 5.71
CA MET A 82 0.84 0.73 6.77
C MET A 82 -0.17 0.21 7.78
N TYR A 83 -0.26 -1.11 7.86
CA TYR A 83 -0.90 -1.76 8.99
C TYR A 83 0.11 -1.82 10.14
N GLU A 84 -0.24 -1.21 11.27
CA GLU A 84 0.54 -1.40 12.50
C GLU A 84 0.62 -2.89 12.84
N PRO A 85 1.82 -3.41 13.19
CA PRO A 85 1.94 -4.76 13.70
C PRO A 85 1.20 -4.77 15.04
N ARG A 86 0.07 -5.44 15.09
CA ARG A 86 -0.61 -5.70 16.36
C ARG A 86 0.14 -6.80 17.08
N GLU A 87 0.59 -6.52 18.29
CA GLU A 87 1.30 -7.50 19.15
C GLU A 87 0.39 -8.67 19.54
N ASP A 88 -0.92 -8.45 19.52
CA ASP A 88 -1.97 -9.41 19.83
C ASP A 88 -2.34 -10.37 18.70
N ARG A 89 -1.65 -10.29 17.54
CA ARG A 89 -1.90 -11.22 16.43
C ARG A 89 -1.38 -12.60 16.73
N PRO A 90 -2.19 -13.65 16.55
CA PRO A 90 -1.74 -15.03 16.66
C PRO A 90 -0.57 -15.29 15.69
N ARG A 91 0.48 -15.94 16.18
CA ARG A 91 1.62 -16.38 15.35
C ARG A 91 1.43 -17.83 14.93
N VAL A 92 2.14 -18.23 13.90
CA VAL A 92 2.15 -19.64 13.48
C VAL A 92 2.70 -20.48 14.65
N GLY A 93 1.93 -21.46 15.11
CA GLY A 93 2.26 -22.29 16.27
C GLY A 93 1.62 -21.84 17.58
N ASP A 94 1.09 -20.61 17.64
CA ASP A 94 0.34 -20.16 18.81
C ASP A 94 -1.00 -20.89 18.93
N ARG A 95 -1.45 -21.04 20.15
CA ARG A 95 -2.81 -21.54 20.40
C ARG A 95 -3.81 -20.53 19.88
N PHE A 96 -4.72 -20.98 19.02
CA PHE A 96 -5.80 -20.14 18.53
C PHE A 96 -6.72 -19.70 19.70
N PRO A 97 -7.06 -18.40 19.80
CA PRO A 97 -7.87 -17.90 20.89
C PRO A 97 -9.27 -18.53 20.89
N ASP A 98 -9.81 -18.75 22.07
CA ASP A 98 -11.18 -19.22 22.22
C ASP A 98 -12.14 -18.04 21.95
N PHE A 99 -13.12 -18.25 21.09
CA PHE A 99 -14.16 -17.27 20.79
C PHE A 99 -15.49 -17.95 20.47
N LYS A 100 -16.55 -17.17 20.61
CA LYS A 100 -17.92 -17.60 20.28
C LYS A 100 -18.45 -16.71 19.16
N LEU A 101 -19.00 -17.33 18.14
CA LEU A 101 -19.60 -16.61 17.02
C LEU A 101 -21.07 -17.02 16.85
N PRO A 102 -21.97 -16.07 16.59
CA PRO A 102 -23.32 -16.40 16.16
C PRO A 102 -23.29 -17.08 14.79
N THR A 103 -24.05 -18.14 14.63
CA THR A 103 -24.21 -18.82 13.34
C THR A 103 -25.38 -18.21 12.57
N SER A 104 -25.36 -18.34 11.24
CA SER A 104 -26.46 -17.90 10.36
C SER A 104 -27.79 -18.62 10.67
N GLU A 105 -27.75 -19.76 11.34
CA GLU A 105 -28.92 -20.57 11.75
C GLU A 105 -29.46 -20.20 13.12
N GLY A 106 -28.96 -19.12 13.75
CA GLY A 106 -29.39 -18.62 15.04
C GLY A 106 -28.78 -19.32 16.25
N GLY A 107 -27.78 -20.20 16.02
CA GLY A 107 -27.00 -20.85 17.09
C GLY A 107 -25.75 -20.04 17.47
N VAL A 108 -24.97 -20.57 18.40
CA VAL A 108 -23.66 -20.06 18.79
C VAL A 108 -22.62 -21.16 18.57
N MET A 109 -21.62 -20.89 17.75
CA MET A 109 -20.45 -21.76 17.59
C MET A 109 -19.43 -21.41 18.65
N ASP A 110 -19.11 -22.37 19.52
CA ASP A 110 -18.10 -22.23 20.58
C ASP A 110 -16.82 -22.97 20.15
N PHE A 111 -15.77 -22.24 19.79
CA PHE A 111 -14.50 -22.82 19.38
C PHE A 111 -13.79 -23.60 20.50
N ALA A 112 -14.08 -23.31 21.77
CA ALA A 112 -13.53 -24.09 22.87
C ALA A 112 -14.05 -25.53 22.88
N ALA A 113 -15.32 -25.75 22.49
CA ALA A 113 -15.93 -27.06 22.40
C ALA A 113 -15.46 -27.89 21.20
N GLU A 114 -14.91 -27.23 20.17
CA GLU A 114 -14.45 -27.85 18.93
C GLU A 114 -12.94 -28.21 18.94
N ARG A 115 -12.31 -28.18 20.13
CA ARG A 115 -10.89 -28.49 20.26
C ARG A 115 -10.59 -29.94 19.83
N GLY A 116 -9.43 -30.10 19.17
CA GLY A 116 -9.00 -31.40 18.65
C GLY A 116 -9.45 -31.72 17.25
N LYS A 117 -10.35 -30.93 16.67
CA LYS A 117 -10.73 -31.02 15.25
C LYS A 117 -9.86 -30.09 14.39
N ARG A 118 -9.75 -30.42 13.11
CA ARG A 118 -9.09 -29.53 12.13
C ARG A 118 -10.11 -28.56 11.58
N HIS A 119 -9.81 -27.25 11.67
CA HIS A 119 -10.69 -26.19 11.18
C HIS A 119 -10.00 -25.41 10.08
N LEU A 120 -10.74 -25.04 9.05
CA LEU A 120 -10.32 -24.06 8.04
C LEU A 120 -11.16 -22.80 8.25
N LEU A 121 -10.51 -21.73 8.69
CA LEU A 121 -11.13 -20.43 8.87
C LEU A 121 -10.86 -19.54 7.68
N ILE A 122 -11.93 -19.10 7.02
CA ILE A 122 -11.86 -18.19 5.88
C ILE A 122 -12.43 -16.85 6.31
N PHE A 123 -11.60 -15.81 6.32
CA PHE A 123 -12.01 -14.45 6.60
C PHE A 123 -12.20 -13.69 5.29
N TYR A 124 -13.33 -13.02 5.13
CA TYR A 124 -13.59 -12.16 4.00
C TYR A 124 -14.15 -10.81 4.46
N ARG A 125 -13.82 -9.77 3.72
CA ARG A 125 -14.30 -8.41 4.00
C ARG A 125 -15.63 -8.19 3.28
N GLY A 126 -16.73 -8.66 3.84
CA GLY A 126 -18.06 -8.31 3.34
C GLY A 126 -18.34 -8.73 1.88
N THR A 127 -19.59 -8.65 1.54
CA THR A 127 -20.08 -8.71 0.14
C THR A 127 -20.35 -7.29 -0.30
N TRP A 128 -19.50 -6.75 -1.13
CA TRP A 128 -19.80 -5.55 -1.91
C TRP A 128 -19.87 -5.87 -3.37
#